data_9ec6c4e0eebb8972654d3c7d85f290bb
#
_entry.id   9ec6c4e0eebb8972654d3c7d85f290bb
#
_cell.length_a   1.000
_cell.length_b   1.000
_cell.length_c   1.000
_cell.angle_alpha   90.00
_cell.angle_beta   90.00
_cell.angle_gamma   90.00
#
_symmetry.space_group_name_H-M   'P 1'
#
loop_
_entity.id
_entity.type
_entity.pdbx_description
1 polymer ?
#
loop_
_entity_poly.entity_id
_entity_poly.type
_entity_poly.pdbx_seq_one_letter_code
_entity_poly.pdbx_strand_id
1 'polypeptide(L)'
;MAENKKKVVCVEDEPEIIDLIRLILGRKGFDLTGATGGLEGLDAIRRVKPDLVLLDLMMPDMDGWEVYQQMKADPELKHIPVIVVTAKAQSIDKILGLHIAKVDDYVTKPFGPQELLQSVERVLATKAQAA
;
A
#
# COMPACT_ATOMS: atom_id res chain seq x y z
N MET A 1 -4.65 -15.47 -18.11
CA MET A 1 -3.71 -14.83 -19.00
C MET A 1 -2.88 -13.83 -18.24
N ALA A 2 -1.64 -13.65 -18.65
CA ALA A 2 -0.71 -12.79 -17.93
C ALA A 2 -1.18 -11.35 -17.86
N GLU A 3 -1.95 -10.94 -18.84
CA GLU A 3 -2.44 -9.57 -18.91
C GLU A 3 -3.40 -9.22 -17.81
N ASN A 4 -3.88 -10.20 -17.05
CA ASN A 4 -4.81 -9.94 -15.95
C ASN A 4 -4.14 -9.83 -14.60
N LYS A 5 -2.86 -9.50 -14.59
CA LYS A 5 -2.14 -9.31 -13.34
C LYS A 5 -2.72 -8.17 -12.54
N LYS A 6 -2.86 -8.37 -11.24
CA LYS A 6 -3.24 -7.30 -10.33
C LYS A 6 -2.08 -6.32 -10.19
N LYS A 7 -2.40 -5.05 -10.19
CA LYS A 7 -1.42 -3.98 -10.11
C LYS A 7 -1.35 -3.45 -8.70
N VAL A 8 -0.13 -3.30 -8.20
CA VAL A 8 0.12 -2.80 -6.85
C VAL A 8 1.10 -1.64 -6.95
N VAL A 9 0.79 -0.53 -6.30
CA VAL A 9 1.75 0.56 -6.13
C VAL A 9 2.25 0.51 -4.70
N CYS A 10 3.57 0.52 -4.54
CA CYS A 10 4.22 0.52 -3.24
C CYS A 10 4.91 1.86 -3.04
N VAL A 11 4.45 2.61 -2.05
CA VAL A 11 5.02 3.91 -1.71
C VAL A 11 5.87 3.75 -0.46
N GLU A 12 7.19 3.86 -0.62
CA GLU A 12 8.14 3.51 0.41
C GLU A 12 9.46 4.23 0.11
N ASP A 13 10.03 4.93 1.10
CA ASP A 13 11.24 5.70 0.84
C ASP A 13 12.53 4.87 0.82
N GLU A 14 12.48 3.62 1.25
CA GLU A 14 13.64 2.74 1.25
C GLU A 14 13.59 1.81 0.03
N PRO A 15 14.47 2.00 -0.96
CA PRO A 15 14.43 1.17 -2.17
C PRO A 15 14.59 -0.32 -1.91
N GLU A 16 15.35 -0.68 -0.88
CA GLU A 16 15.55 -2.10 -0.55
C GLU A 16 14.25 -2.76 -0.14
N ILE A 17 13.37 -2.02 0.54
CA ILE A 17 12.07 -2.55 0.93
C ILE A 17 11.18 -2.71 -0.29
N ILE A 18 11.23 -1.76 -1.21
CA ILE A 18 10.49 -1.88 -2.46
C ILE A 18 10.95 -3.13 -3.22
N ASP A 19 12.26 -3.34 -3.29
CA ASP A 19 12.80 -4.50 -3.99
C ASP A 19 12.35 -5.81 -3.35
N LEU A 20 12.34 -5.85 -2.02
CA LEU A 20 11.88 -7.01 -1.29
C LEU A 20 10.41 -7.30 -1.57
N ILE A 21 9.59 -6.27 -1.51
CA ILE A 21 8.16 -6.41 -1.78
C ILE A 21 7.92 -6.85 -3.22
N ARG A 22 8.69 -6.28 -4.14
CA ARG A 22 8.60 -6.67 -5.55
C ARG A 22 8.91 -8.15 -5.74
N LEU A 23 9.92 -8.64 -5.04
CA LEU A 23 10.27 -10.05 -5.13
C LEU A 23 9.15 -10.92 -4.57
N ILE A 24 8.62 -10.55 -3.42
CA ILE A 24 7.58 -11.35 -2.76
C ILE A 24 6.31 -11.40 -3.62
N LEU A 25 5.84 -10.24 -4.04
CA LEU A 25 4.59 -10.17 -4.78
C LEU A 25 4.74 -10.62 -6.22
N GLY A 26 5.90 -10.37 -6.81
CA GLY A 26 6.15 -10.78 -8.18
C GLY A 26 6.05 -12.28 -8.37
N ARG A 27 6.46 -13.06 -7.36
CA ARG A 27 6.38 -14.51 -7.42
C ARG A 27 4.93 -15.01 -7.49
N LYS A 28 3.99 -14.18 -7.05
CA LYS A 28 2.57 -14.52 -7.09
C LYS A 28 1.85 -13.86 -8.26
N GLY A 29 2.60 -13.27 -9.18
CA GLY A 29 2.01 -12.72 -10.38
C GLY A 29 1.52 -11.29 -10.26
N PHE A 30 1.83 -10.59 -9.18
CA PHE A 30 1.46 -9.18 -9.06
C PHE A 30 2.42 -8.32 -9.86
N ASP A 31 1.89 -7.23 -10.41
CA ASP A 31 2.68 -6.25 -11.13
C ASP A 31 2.90 -5.05 -10.22
N LEU A 32 4.13 -4.87 -9.74
CA LEU A 32 4.44 -3.86 -8.74
C LEU A 32 5.13 -2.64 -9.35
N THR A 33 4.60 -1.47 -9.03
CA THR A 33 5.25 -0.19 -9.31
C THR A 33 5.69 0.41 -7.98
N GLY A 34 6.96 0.74 -7.85
CA GLY A 34 7.51 1.34 -6.64
C GLY A 34 7.66 2.84 -6.81
N ALA A 35 7.47 3.56 -5.69
CA ALA A 35 7.70 4.99 -5.63
C ALA A 35 8.41 5.30 -4.32
N THR A 36 9.45 6.13 -4.36
CA THR A 36 10.32 6.33 -3.21
C THR A 36 9.97 7.59 -2.41
N GLY A 37 8.77 8.10 -2.56
CA GLY A 37 8.33 9.23 -1.76
C GLY A 37 6.86 9.48 -1.96
N GLY A 38 6.28 10.35 -1.14
CA GLY A 38 4.86 10.59 -1.16
C GLY A 38 4.37 11.25 -2.43
N LEU A 39 5.10 12.25 -2.92
CA LEU A 39 4.70 12.94 -4.15
C LEU A 39 4.79 12.00 -5.34
N GLU A 40 5.89 11.29 -5.45
CA GLU A 40 6.06 10.30 -6.51
C GLU A 40 5.00 9.21 -6.39
N GLY A 41 4.67 8.83 -5.15
CA GLY A 41 3.65 7.83 -4.89
C GLY A 41 2.28 8.25 -5.39
N LEU A 42 1.87 9.48 -5.08
CA LEU A 42 0.60 9.98 -5.57
C LEU A 42 0.54 10.01 -7.08
N ASP A 43 1.63 10.44 -7.70
CA ASP A 43 1.70 10.46 -9.17
C ASP A 43 1.54 9.04 -9.73
N ALA A 44 2.23 8.08 -9.14
CA ALA A 44 2.15 6.70 -9.59
C ALA A 44 0.74 6.14 -9.41
N ILE A 45 0.11 6.43 -8.28
CA ILE A 45 -1.24 5.96 -8.01
C ILE A 45 -2.22 6.52 -9.04
N ARG A 46 -2.10 7.80 -9.35
CA ARG A 46 -2.98 8.43 -10.33
C ARG A 46 -2.77 7.87 -11.73
N ARG A 47 -1.52 7.61 -12.07
CA ARG A 47 -1.17 7.11 -13.40
C ARG A 47 -1.54 5.65 -13.59
N VAL A 48 -1.24 4.82 -12.60
CA VAL A 48 -1.43 3.38 -12.69
C VAL A 48 -2.86 2.95 -12.36
N LYS A 49 -3.50 3.65 -11.41
CA LYS A 49 -4.80 3.28 -10.86
C LYS A 49 -4.79 1.82 -10.44
N PRO A 50 -3.96 1.51 -9.43
CA PRO A 50 -3.72 0.12 -9.05
C PRO A 50 -4.93 -0.53 -8.38
N ASP A 51 -4.84 -1.84 -8.22
CA ASP A 51 -5.82 -2.60 -7.45
C ASP A 51 -5.56 -2.50 -5.95
N LEU A 52 -4.36 -2.09 -5.56
CA LEU A 52 -3.96 -2.02 -4.17
C LEU A 52 -2.77 -1.07 -4.01
N VAL A 53 -2.73 -0.36 -2.90
CA VAL A 53 -1.59 0.48 -2.54
C VAL A 53 -1.00 -0.04 -1.24
N LEU A 54 0.32 -0.24 -1.23
CA LEU A 54 1.10 -0.47 -0.01
C LEU A 54 1.75 0.86 0.33
N LEU A 55 1.55 1.33 1.56
CA LEU A 55 1.89 2.70 1.89
C LEU A 55 2.65 2.77 3.21
N ASP A 56 3.87 3.29 3.17
CA ASP A 56 4.63 3.60 4.37
C ASP A 56 4.18 4.96 4.88
N LEU A 57 3.97 5.06 6.18
CA LEU A 57 3.54 6.31 6.79
C LEU A 57 4.67 7.26 7.11
N MET A 58 5.90 6.73 7.23
CA MET A 58 7.04 7.53 7.70
C MET A 58 8.01 7.80 6.57
N MET A 59 7.76 8.89 5.83
CA MET A 59 8.61 9.29 4.71
C MET A 59 9.00 10.76 4.88
N PRO A 60 10.21 11.15 4.43
CA PRO A 60 10.70 12.49 4.71
C PRO A 60 10.05 13.62 3.90
N ASP A 61 9.58 13.34 2.68
CA ASP A 61 9.05 14.41 1.82
C ASP A 61 7.58 14.70 2.08
N MET A 62 6.80 13.67 2.29
CA MET A 62 5.36 13.78 2.56
C MET A 62 4.99 12.55 3.33
N ASP A 63 4.40 12.70 4.52
CA ASP A 63 4.07 11.48 5.26
C ASP A 63 2.97 10.72 4.54
N GLY A 64 2.97 9.41 4.75
CA GLY A 64 2.03 8.55 4.05
C GLY A 64 0.58 8.85 4.42
N TRP A 65 0.37 9.43 5.59
CA TRP A 65 -0.97 9.79 6.00
C TRP A 65 -1.57 10.81 5.05
N GLU A 66 -0.76 11.78 4.62
CA GLU A 66 -1.24 12.77 3.66
C GLU A 66 -1.52 12.14 2.29
N VAL A 67 -0.69 11.17 1.88
CA VAL A 67 -0.97 10.41 0.66
C VAL A 67 -2.34 9.74 0.76
N TYR A 68 -2.60 9.11 1.90
CA TYR A 68 -3.86 8.43 2.14
C TYR A 68 -5.04 9.41 2.05
N GLN A 69 -4.90 10.57 2.71
CA GLN A 69 -5.96 11.57 2.71
C GLN A 69 -6.26 12.07 1.30
N GLN A 70 -5.24 12.31 0.50
CA GLN A 70 -5.45 12.77 -0.87
C GLN A 70 -6.11 11.70 -1.72
N MET A 71 -5.77 10.43 -1.50
CA MET A 71 -6.46 9.34 -2.20
C MET A 71 -7.94 9.32 -1.86
N LYS A 72 -8.27 9.47 -0.58
CA LYS A 72 -9.67 9.40 -0.15
C LYS A 72 -10.48 10.61 -0.59
N ALA A 73 -9.80 11.72 -0.86
CA ALA A 73 -10.48 12.92 -1.37
C ALA A 73 -10.69 12.88 -2.88
N ASP A 74 -10.06 11.95 -3.58
CA ASP A 74 -10.13 11.87 -5.03
C ASP A 74 -11.16 10.80 -5.42
N PRO A 75 -12.25 11.18 -6.13
CA PRO A 75 -13.29 10.22 -6.50
C PRO A 75 -12.78 9.04 -7.31
N GLU A 76 -11.68 9.22 -8.06
CA GLU A 76 -11.15 8.15 -8.88
C GLU A 76 -10.25 7.20 -8.09
N LEU A 77 -9.81 7.60 -6.90
CA LEU A 77 -8.84 6.83 -6.13
C LEU A 77 -9.40 6.30 -4.81
N LYS A 78 -10.47 6.90 -4.32
CA LYS A 78 -10.94 6.63 -2.96
C LYS A 78 -11.36 5.17 -2.74
N HIS A 79 -11.68 4.45 -3.78
CA HIS A 79 -12.08 3.06 -3.68
C HIS A 79 -10.91 2.09 -3.63
N ILE A 80 -9.70 2.55 -3.93
CA ILE A 80 -8.53 1.69 -3.98
C ILE A 80 -8.14 1.31 -2.55
N PRO A 81 -8.02 0.02 -2.24
CA PRO A 81 -7.64 -0.38 -0.88
C PRO A 81 -6.19 -0.05 -0.57
N VAL A 82 -5.95 0.24 0.71
CA VAL A 82 -4.63 0.63 1.18
C VAL A 82 -4.23 -0.26 2.35
N ILE A 83 -3.04 -0.84 2.25
CA ILE A 83 -2.39 -1.54 3.36
C ILE A 83 -1.23 -0.67 3.81
N VAL A 84 -1.22 -0.31 5.09
CA VAL A 84 -0.12 0.46 5.66
C VAL A 84 1.01 -0.49 6.01
N VAL A 85 2.24 -0.16 5.58
CA VAL A 85 3.44 -0.93 5.90
C VAL A 85 4.39 0.02 6.62
N THR A 86 4.53 -0.11 7.93
CA THR A 86 5.28 0.85 8.70
C THR A 86 6.13 0.17 9.77
N ALA A 87 7.19 0.89 10.22
CA ALA A 87 8.23 0.30 11.04
C ALA A 87 7.82 0.03 12.47
N LYS A 88 6.87 0.79 13.02
CA LYS A 88 6.62 0.71 14.45
C LYS A 88 5.15 0.55 14.76
N ALA A 89 4.84 -0.48 15.56
CA ALA A 89 3.48 -0.69 16.03
C ALA A 89 2.93 0.53 16.77
N GLN A 90 3.80 1.24 17.50
CA GLN A 90 3.37 2.44 18.22
C GLN A 90 2.82 3.50 17.30
N SER A 91 3.43 3.67 16.12
CA SER A 91 2.94 4.64 15.15
C SER A 91 1.57 4.24 14.64
N ILE A 92 1.39 2.95 14.40
CA ILE A 92 0.09 2.45 13.95
C ILE A 92 -0.96 2.65 15.02
N ASP A 93 -0.64 2.29 16.26
CA ASP A 93 -1.58 2.45 17.36
C ASP A 93 -2.01 3.89 17.53
N LYS A 94 -1.07 4.81 17.40
CA LYS A 94 -1.36 6.22 17.53
C LYS A 94 -2.30 6.68 16.43
N ILE A 95 -2.06 6.24 15.21
CA ILE A 95 -2.89 6.62 14.07
C ILE A 95 -4.29 6.04 14.21
N LEU A 96 -4.38 4.77 14.56
CA LEU A 96 -5.67 4.13 14.75
C LEU A 96 -6.42 4.74 15.92
N GLY A 97 -5.69 5.14 16.97
CA GLY A 97 -6.29 5.79 18.10
C GLY A 97 -6.91 7.14 17.77
N LEU A 98 -6.45 7.76 16.70
CA LEU A 98 -7.05 8.99 16.21
C LEU A 98 -8.29 8.73 15.37
N HIS A 99 -8.58 7.49 15.08
CA HIS A 99 -9.76 7.03 14.37
C HIS A 99 -9.90 7.60 12.98
N ILE A 100 -8.79 7.98 12.42
CA ILE A 100 -8.85 8.65 11.15
C ILE A 100 -8.60 7.69 10.02
N ALA A 101 -7.75 6.71 10.28
CA ALA A 101 -7.34 5.79 9.25
C ALA A 101 -8.36 4.67 9.12
N LYS A 102 -9.00 4.62 7.97
CA LYS A 102 -9.84 3.49 7.62
C LYS A 102 -9.09 2.66 6.59
N VAL A 103 -7.84 2.39 6.92
CA VAL A 103 -7.02 1.56 6.05
C VAL A 103 -7.53 0.13 6.10
N ASP A 104 -7.29 -0.59 5.04
CA ASP A 104 -7.83 -1.93 4.92
C ASP A 104 -7.06 -2.95 5.74
N ASP A 105 -5.78 -2.70 5.96
CA ASP A 105 -4.98 -3.54 6.84
C ASP A 105 -3.66 -2.83 7.11
N TYR A 106 -2.87 -3.39 8.00
CA TYR A 106 -1.53 -2.86 8.24
C TYR A 106 -0.57 -4.01 8.50
N VAL A 107 0.70 -3.79 8.13
CA VAL A 107 1.78 -4.76 8.31
C VAL A 107 2.93 -4.01 8.95
N THR A 108 3.49 -4.55 10.03
CA THR A 108 4.62 -3.89 10.70
C THR A 108 5.93 -4.44 10.20
N LYS A 109 6.91 -3.56 10.07
CA LYS A 109 8.28 -3.95 9.71
C LYS A 109 9.03 -4.35 10.96
N PRO A 110 9.89 -5.36 10.90
CA PRO A 110 10.11 -6.24 9.76
C PRO A 110 8.97 -7.24 9.60
N PHE A 111 8.68 -7.59 8.36
CA PHE A 111 7.61 -8.55 8.07
C PHE A 111 8.20 -9.74 7.34
N GLY A 112 7.53 -10.89 7.46
CA GLY A 112 7.87 -12.04 6.66
C GLY A 112 7.11 -12.05 5.35
N PRO A 113 7.61 -12.79 4.35
CA PRO A 113 6.94 -12.85 3.05
C PRO A 113 5.49 -13.34 3.14
N GLN A 114 5.25 -14.34 3.98
CA GLN A 114 3.89 -14.89 4.10
C GLN A 114 2.94 -13.91 4.77
N GLU A 115 3.44 -13.15 5.74
CA GLU A 115 2.63 -12.16 6.42
C GLU A 115 2.15 -11.10 5.45
N LEU A 116 3.05 -10.61 4.61
CA LEU A 116 2.70 -9.61 3.60
C LEU A 116 1.73 -10.18 2.57
N LEU A 117 2.01 -11.37 2.07
CA LEU A 117 1.14 -12.01 1.07
C LEU A 117 -0.26 -12.25 1.61
N GLN A 118 -0.37 -12.72 2.85
CA GLN A 118 -1.67 -12.97 3.44
C GLN A 118 -2.49 -11.71 3.54
N SER A 119 -1.85 -10.61 3.94
CA SER A 119 -2.53 -9.32 4.02
C SER A 119 -3.04 -8.89 2.65
N VAL A 120 -2.17 -8.95 1.65
CA VAL A 120 -2.52 -8.53 0.29
C VAL A 120 -3.68 -9.37 -0.24
N GLU A 121 -3.58 -10.67 -0.11
CA GLU A 121 -4.60 -11.56 -0.65
C GLU A 121 -5.94 -11.39 0.07
N ARG A 122 -5.89 -11.23 1.39
CA ARG A 122 -7.10 -11.03 2.18
C ARG A 122 -7.82 -9.73 1.80
N VAL A 123 -7.05 -8.66 1.65
CA VAL A 123 -7.63 -7.36 1.32
C VAL A 123 -8.24 -7.39 -0.08
N LEU A 124 -7.53 -7.97 -1.04
CA LEU A 124 -8.05 -8.04 -2.40
C LEU A 124 -9.30 -8.92 -2.49
N ALA A 125 -9.33 -10.02 -1.75
CA ALA A 125 -10.50 -10.89 -1.72
C ALA A 125 -11.71 -10.18 -1.12
N THR A 126 -11.49 -9.42 -0.05
CA THR A 126 -12.57 -8.67 0.59
C THR A 126 -13.15 -7.63 -0.36
N LYS A 127 -12.29 -6.91 -1.06
CA LYS A 127 -12.76 -5.90 -2.01
C LYS A 127 -13.52 -6.52 -3.16
N ALA A 128 -13.06 -7.66 -3.65
CA ALA A 128 -13.75 -8.35 -4.74
C ALA A 128 -15.16 -8.78 -4.30
N GLN A 129 -15.29 -9.23 -3.05
CA GLN A 129 -16.59 -9.64 -2.53
C GLN A 129 -17.51 -8.45 -2.29
N ALA A 130 -16.93 -7.30 -1.95
CA ALA A 130 -17.71 -6.10 -1.70
C ALA A 130 -18.24 -5.48 -2.97
N ALA A 131 -17.63 -5.80 -4.09
CA ALA A 131 -18.11 -5.31 -5.38
C ALA A 131 -19.40 -6.03 -5.80
#